data_ddf02d9b58d8a7ee98cc494d0514c722
#
_entry.id   ddf02d9b58d8a7ee98cc494d0514c722
#
_cell.length_a   1.000
_cell.length_b   1.000
_cell.length_c   1.000
_cell.angle_alpha   90.00
_cell.angle_beta   90.00
_cell.angle_gamma   90.00
#
_symmetry.space_group_name_H-M   'P 1'
#
loop_
_entity.id
_entity.type
_entity.pdbx_description
1 polymer ?
#
loop_
_entity_poly.entity_id
_entity_poly.type
_entity_poly.pdbx_seq_one_letter_code
_entity_poly.pdbx_strand_id
1 'polypeptide(L)'
;MSDDTPKPRQPSRRAFLGWWIGILLTTTVAAVAAPIAVFIFPPHAPNRGKGKIRVALPTPVAELKEGAATRFDAPAGMAFIMADGGEQNAAGDPTYGGFLTRDQGTLRAFAITCPHLGCSYAFDDGKQHFVCPCHGSEFALDGRVLHGPATSPLSHLTWQTGPGTNEIDVEGLTVGN
;
A
#
# COMPACT_ATOMS: atom_id res chain seq x y z
N MET A 1 69.90 26.16 -22.15
CA MET A 1 68.84 25.71 -21.26
C MET A 1 68.07 24.65 -22.04
N SER A 2 68.39 23.37 -21.77
CA SER A 2 67.76 22.23 -22.44
C SER A 2 66.40 21.96 -21.78
N ASP A 3 65.36 22.03 -22.54
CA ASP A 3 63.97 21.76 -22.08
C ASP A 3 63.83 20.22 -21.92
N ASP A 4 63.98 19.73 -20.72
CA ASP A 4 63.93 18.32 -20.35
C ASP A 4 62.51 17.98 -19.81
N THR A 5 61.49 18.34 -20.59
CA THR A 5 60.12 17.93 -20.27
C THR A 5 59.93 16.43 -20.54
N PRO A 6 59.58 15.61 -19.54
CA PRO A 6 59.39 14.17 -19.72
C PRO A 6 58.18 13.93 -20.63
N LYS A 7 58.46 13.29 -21.78
CA LYS A 7 57.43 12.92 -22.75
C LYS A 7 56.44 11.94 -22.15
N PRO A 8 55.11 12.19 -22.21
CA PRO A 8 54.13 11.30 -21.62
C PRO A 8 54.24 9.90 -22.24
N ARG A 9 54.38 8.89 -21.37
CA ARG A 9 54.42 7.47 -21.80
C ARG A 9 53.09 7.08 -22.40
N GLN A 10 53.06 6.79 -23.69
CA GLN A 10 51.86 6.23 -24.32
C GLN A 10 51.60 4.82 -23.77
N PRO A 11 50.33 4.51 -23.41
CA PRO A 11 49.98 3.18 -22.90
C PRO A 11 50.23 2.13 -23.97
N SER A 12 50.81 1.00 -23.56
CA SER A 12 51.03 -0.13 -24.46
C SER A 12 49.68 -0.72 -24.92
N ARG A 13 49.64 -1.31 -26.15
CA ARG A 13 48.41 -1.97 -26.67
C ARG A 13 47.82 -2.99 -25.70
N ARG A 14 48.67 -3.71 -24.96
CA ARG A 14 48.20 -4.64 -23.92
C ARG A 14 47.54 -3.94 -22.73
N ALA A 15 48.09 -2.83 -22.27
CA ALA A 15 47.50 -2.06 -21.17
C ALA A 15 46.15 -1.43 -21.59
N PHE A 16 46.05 -0.94 -22.83
CA PHE A 16 44.84 -0.41 -23.40
C PHE A 16 43.74 -1.49 -23.48
N LEU A 17 44.01 -2.66 -24.01
CA LEU A 17 43.06 -3.78 -24.09
C LEU A 17 42.67 -4.28 -22.70
N GLY A 18 43.61 -4.39 -21.76
CA GLY A 18 43.33 -4.78 -20.38
C GLY A 18 42.38 -3.80 -19.70
N TRP A 19 42.56 -2.50 -19.94
CA TRP A 19 41.68 -1.46 -19.38
C TRP A 19 40.22 -1.55 -19.94
N TRP A 20 40.10 -1.77 -21.27
CA TRP A 20 38.79 -1.95 -21.91
C TRP A 20 38.07 -3.22 -21.46
N ILE A 21 38.77 -4.32 -21.31
CA ILE A 21 38.22 -5.57 -20.79
C ILE A 21 37.77 -5.38 -19.34
N GLY A 22 38.53 -4.66 -18.51
CA GLY A 22 38.19 -4.34 -17.16
C GLY A 22 36.89 -3.51 -17.06
N ILE A 23 36.79 -2.48 -17.90
CA ILE A 23 35.52 -1.66 -17.95
C ILE A 23 34.35 -2.52 -18.38
N LEU A 24 34.51 -3.32 -19.44
CA LEU A 24 33.43 -4.17 -19.94
C LEU A 24 32.94 -5.15 -18.87
N LEU A 25 33.84 -5.81 -18.17
CA LEU A 25 33.52 -6.74 -17.09
C LEU A 25 32.84 -6.05 -15.93
N THR A 26 33.34 -4.89 -15.47
CA THR A 26 32.75 -4.16 -14.35
C THR A 26 31.35 -3.61 -14.69
N THR A 27 31.16 -3.08 -15.91
CA THR A 27 29.84 -2.60 -16.34
C THR A 27 28.84 -3.74 -16.47
N THR A 28 29.26 -4.90 -17.01
CA THR A 28 28.39 -6.07 -17.12
C THR A 28 27.99 -6.61 -15.75
N VAL A 29 28.95 -6.74 -14.83
CA VAL A 29 28.69 -7.17 -13.45
C VAL A 29 27.75 -6.17 -12.74
N ALA A 30 28.00 -4.88 -12.87
CA ALA A 30 27.15 -3.85 -12.27
C ALA A 30 25.72 -3.87 -12.84
N ALA A 31 25.58 -4.05 -14.16
CA ALA A 31 24.27 -4.12 -14.83
C ALA A 31 23.42 -5.31 -14.37
N VAL A 32 24.05 -6.42 -13.97
CA VAL A 32 23.34 -7.60 -13.46
C VAL A 32 23.14 -7.49 -11.94
N ALA A 33 24.16 -7.05 -11.19
CA ALA A 33 24.13 -7.01 -9.74
C ALA A 33 23.18 -5.92 -9.19
N ALA A 34 23.09 -4.77 -9.89
CA ALA A 34 22.26 -3.67 -9.42
C ALA A 34 20.76 -4.03 -9.32
N PRO A 35 20.10 -4.59 -10.36
CA PRO A 35 18.69 -4.97 -10.23
C PRO A 35 18.48 -6.10 -9.21
N ILE A 36 19.42 -7.04 -9.10
CA ILE A 36 19.36 -8.10 -8.08
C ILE A 36 19.45 -7.48 -6.68
N ALA A 37 20.36 -6.54 -6.45
CA ALA A 37 20.50 -5.88 -5.17
C ALA A 37 19.23 -5.06 -4.81
N VAL A 38 18.62 -4.35 -5.76
CA VAL A 38 17.37 -3.62 -5.56
C VAL A 38 16.21 -4.58 -5.26
N PHE A 39 16.21 -5.77 -5.86
CA PHE A 39 15.17 -6.77 -5.58
C PHE A 39 15.33 -7.43 -4.20
N ILE A 40 16.57 -7.74 -3.79
CA ILE A 40 16.85 -8.37 -2.48
C ILE A 40 16.77 -7.35 -1.35
N PHE A 41 17.21 -6.11 -1.59
CA PHE A 41 17.20 -5.00 -0.64
C PHE A 41 16.35 -3.86 -1.22
N PRO A 42 15.02 -4.02 -1.29
CA PRO A 42 14.19 -2.95 -1.82
C PRO A 42 14.48 -1.69 -1.02
N PRO A 43 14.76 -0.56 -1.69
CA PRO A 43 14.91 0.70 -1.00
C PRO A 43 13.61 0.92 -0.22
N HIS A 44 13.72 1.14 1.09
CA HIS A 44 12.57 1.47 1.93
C HIS A 44 11.91 2.67 1.27
N ALA A 45 10.77 2.44 0.63
CA ALA A 45 10.00 3.51 0.06
C ALA A 45 9.78 4.52 1.20
N PRO A 46 10.22 5.78 1.05
CA PRO A 46 9.97 6.79 2.07
C PRO A 46 8.48 6.74 2.34
N ASN A 47 8.10 6.60 3.63
CA ASN A 47 6.73 6.50 4.11
C ASN A 47 5.80 7.28 3.17
N ARG A 48 5.21 6.59 2.19
CA ARG A 48 4.29 7.20 1.24
C ARG A 48 3.10 7.64 2.06
N GLY A 49 3.11 8.95 2.33
CA GLY A 49 2.06 9.72 2.92
C GLY A 49 1.17 8.96 3.90
N LYS A 50 1.44 9.07 5.19
CA LYS A 50 0.39 9.01 6.20
C LYS A 50 -0.51 10.24 6.00
N GLY A 51 -1.05 10.40 4.78
CA GLY A 51 -2.00 11.43 4.46
C GLY A 51 -3.32 11.06 5.13
N LYS A 52 -3.89 11.99 5.86
CA LYS A 52 -5.27 11.88 6.30
C LYS A 52 -6.14 12.10 5.08
N ILE A 53 -7.07 11.21 4.86
CA ILE A 53 -8.03 11.26 3.78
C ILE A 53 -9.39 11.51 4.40
N ARG A 54 -10.06 12.57 3.99
CA ARG A 54 -11.43 12.85 4.42
C ARG A 54 -12.40 12.07 3.57
N VAL A 55 -13.25 11.27 4.23
CA VAL A 55 -14.28 10.48 3.59
C VAL A 55 -15.64 10.84 4.19
N ALA A 56 -16.65 10.87 3.33
CA ALA A 56 -18.02 11.06 3.75
C ALA A 56 -18.67 9.71 4.06
N LEU A 57 -19.44 9.69 5.15
CA LEU A 57 -20.26 8.55 5.55
C LEU A 57 -21.69 8.77 5.08
N PRO A 58 -22.42 7.72 4.67
CA PRO A 58 -23.84 7.82 4.36
C PRO A 58 -24.70 8.15 5.60
N THR A 59 -24.18 7.81 6.79
CA THR A 59 -24.85 8.05 8.08
C THR A 59 -23.90 8.78 9.02
N PRO A 60 -24.35 9.79 9.77
CA PRO A 60 -23.54 10.45 10.80
C PRO A 60 -22.97 9.45 11.80
N VAL A 61 -21.72 9.67 12.23
CA VAL A 61 -21.03 8.78 13.18
C VAL A 61 -21.84 8.59 14.47
N ALA A 62 -22.51 9.65 14.94
CA ALA A 62 -23.33 9.60 16.15
C ALA A 62 -24.58 8.72 16.02
N GLU A 63 -25.11 8.58 14.80
CA GLU A 63 -26.34 7.82 14.52
C GLU A 63 -26.06 6.35 14.16
N LEU A 64 -24.78 5.96 14.03
CA LEU A 64 -24.43 4.58 13.78
C LEU A 64 -24.85 3.70 14.96
N LYS A 65 -25.79 2.80 14.71
CA LYS A 65 -26.36 1.92 15.72
C LYS A 65 -25.36 0.88 16.21
N GLU A 66 -25.59 0.39 17.42
CA GLU A 66 -24.88 -0.76 17.96
C GLU A 66 -25.09 -1.99 17.06
N GLY A 67 -24.03 -2.73 16.80
CA GLY A 67 -24.06 -3.90 15.92
C GLY A 67 -24.08 -3.56 14.42
N ALA A 68 -24.00 -2.29 14.02
CA ALA A 68 -24.05 -1.88 12.64
C ALA A 68 -22.66 -1.58 12.07
N ALA A 69 -22.56 -1.72 10.74
CA ALA A 69 -21.42 -1.28 9.95
C ALA A 69 -21.87 -0.32 8.86
N THR A 70 -21.16 0.78 8.67
CA THR A 70 -21.38 1.68 7.55
C THR A 70 -20.17 1.69 6.64
N ARG A 71 -20.42 1.54 5.34
CA ARG A 71 -19.36 1.58 4.32
C ARG A 71 -19.02 3.02 4.01
N PHE A 72 -17.75 3.27 3.77
CA PHE A 72 -17.26 4.50 3.16
C PHE A 72 -16.33 4.15 1.98
N ASP A 73 -16.39 4.99 0.97
CA ASP A 73 -15.58 4.83 -0.24
C ASP A 73 -14.54 5.94 -0.33
N ALA A 74 -13.41 5.67 -0.97
CA ALA A 74 -12.40 6.68 -1.21
C ALA A 74 -12.98 7.81 -2.10
N PRO A 75 -12.64 9.08 -1.83
CA PRO A 75 -13.14 10.20 -2.61
C PRO A 75 -12.77 10.09 -4.09
N ALA A 76 -13.67 10.56 -4.96
CA ALA A 76 -13.42 10.64 -6.38
C ALA A 76 -12.17 11.51 -6.66
N GLY A 77 -11.32 11.06 -7.56
CA GLY A 77 -10.09 11.79 -7.94
C GLY A 77 -8.86 11.47 -7.09
N MET A 78 -8.97 10.55 -6.14
CA MET A 78 -7.78 10.07 -5.44
C MET A 78 -7.00 9.12 -6.34
N ALA A 79 -5.80 9.53 -6.71
CA ALA A 79 -4.85 8.70 -7.43
C ALA A 79 -3.98 7.94 -6.43
N PHE A 80 -3.96 6.61 -6.53
CA PHE A 80 -2.97 5.80 -5.83
C PHE A 80 -1.81 5.54 -6.77
N ILE A 81 -0.62 5.90 -6.33
CA ILE A 81 0.60 5.53 -7.03
C ILE A 81 0.96 4.11 -6.59
N MET A 82 0.85 3.16 -7.51
CA MET A 82 1.24 1.78 -7.28
C MET A 82 2.75 1.64 -7.11
N ALA A 83 3.21 0.55 -6.52
CA ALA A 83 4.64 0.31 -6.30
C ALA A 83 5.47 0.28 -7.60
N ASP A 84 4.83 0.00 -8.74
CA ASP A 84 5.38 0.02 -10.09
C ASP A 84 5.37 1.43 -10.74
N GLY A 85 4.89 2.45 -10.03
CA GLY A 85 4.75 3.81 -10.53
C GLY A 85 3.47 4.06 -11.35
N GLY A 86 2.63 3.07 -11.51
CA GLY A 86 1.32 3.20 -12.15
C GLY A 86 0.37 4.03 -11.29
N GLU A 87 -0.40 4.92 -11.92
CA GLU A 87 -1.43 5.72 -11.27
C GLU A 87 -2.79 5.07 -11.51
N GLN A 88 -3.49 4.68 -10.44
CA GLN A 88 -4.87 4.19 -10.52
C GLN A 88 -5.82 5.18 -9.85
N ASN A 89 -6.83 5.60 -10.59
CA ASN A 89 -7.91 6.41 -10.05
C ASN A 89 -8.85 5.54 -9.22
N ALA A 90 -8.93 5.83 -7.92
CA ALA A 90 -9.81 5.12 -6.99
C ALA A 90 -11.29 5.51 -7.14
N ALA A 91 -11.59 6.50 -7.98
CA ALA A 91 -12.94 6.98 -8.16
C ALA A 91 -13.86 5.88 -8.71
N GLY A 92 -14.77 5.41 -7.87
CA GLY A 92 -15.77 4.40 -8.24
C GLY A 92 -15.28 2.97 -8.25
N ASP A 93 -14.03 2.70 -7.87
CA ASP A 93 -13.56 1.34 -7.68
C ASP A 93 -14.01 0.82 -6.30
N PRO A 94 -14.85 -0.23 -6.25
CA PRO A 94 -15.35 -0.78 -4.99
C PRO A 94 -14.28 -1.41 -4.10
N THR A 95 -13.04 -1.50 -4.58
CA THR A 95 -11.91 -2.04 -3.81
C THR A 95 -11.25 -1.00 -2.89
N TYR A 96 -11.58 0.29 -3.05
CA TYR A 96 -11.01 1.37 -2.26
C TYR A 96 -12.05 1.96 -1.30
N GLY A 97 -11.86 1.71 -0.04
CA GLY A 97 -12.76 2.19 1.01
C GLY A 97 -12.61 1.40 2.29
N GLY A 98 -13.64 1.41 3.09
CA GLY A 98 -13.64 0.70 4.34
C GLY A 98 -15.02 0.61 4.97
N PHE A 99 -15.01 0.10 6.18
CA PHE A 99 -16.19 0.07 7.04
C PHE A 99 -15.89 0.73 8.36
N LEU A 100 -16.82 1.57 8.84
CA LEU A 100 -16.86 2.02 10.21
C LEU A 100 -17.93 1.18 10.93
N THR A 101 -17.53 0.55 12.03
CA THR A 101 -18.42 -0.30 12.85
C THR A 101 -18.61 0.28 14.22
N ARG A 102 -19.76 -0.04 14.85
CA ARG A 102 -19.99 0.17 16.27
C ARG A 102 -20.24 -1.19 16.92
N ASP A 103 -19.36 -1.58 17.82
CA ASP A 103 -19.44 -2.84 18.55
C ASP A 103 -19.10 -2.62 20.02
N GLN A 104 -20.02 -2.97 20.92
CA GLN A 104 -19.92 -2.77 22.38
C GLN A 104 -19.53 -1.33 22.75
N GLY A 105 -20.17 -0.34 22.10
CA GLY A 105 -19.92 1.07 22.28
C GLY A 105 -18.60 1.57 21.65
N THR A 106 -17.79 0.68 21.09
CA THR A 106 -16.49 1.01 20.47
C THR A 106 -16.67 1.19 18.96
N LEU A 107 -16.13 2.28 18.43
CA LEU A 107 -16.07 2.53 17.00
C LEU A 107 -14.72 2.05 16.44
N ARG A 108 -14.77 1.28 15.36
CA ARG A 108 -13.58 0.78 14.66
C ARG A 108 -13.70 0.99 13.16
N ALA A 109 -12.61 1.37 12.53
CA ALA A 109 -12.56 1.46 11.07
C ALA A 109 -11.66 0.34 10.50
N PHE A 110 -12.13 -0.28 9.42
CA PHE A 110 -11.43 -1.36 8.73
C PHE A 110 -11.29 -1.05 7.25
N ALA A 111 -10.14 -1.43 6.67
CA ALA A 111 -9.97 -1.43 5.22
C ALA A 111 -10.87 -2.47 4.58
N ILE A 112 -11.42 -2.18 3.41
CA ILE A 112 -12.36 -3.08 2.71
C ILE A 112 -11.70 -4.36 2.18
N THR A 113 -10.39 -4.47 2.27
CA THR A 113 -9.59 -5.54 1.68
C THR A 113 -9.54 -6.77 2.59
N CYS A 114 -9.98 -7.90 2.07
CA CYS A 114 -9.91 -9.20 2.78
C CYS A 114 -8.45 -9.67 2.89
N PRO A 115 -7.96 -10.02 4.09
CA PRO A 115 -6.57 -10.40 4.31
C PRO A 115 -6.19 -11.77 3.71
N HIS A 116 -7.15 -12.52 3.13
CA HIS A 116 -6.85 -13.76 2.44
C HIS A 116 -6.12 -13.50 1.11
N LEU A 117 -6.78 -12.86 0.14
CA LEU A 117 -6.25 -12.58 -1.21
C LEU A 117 -6.73 -11.24 -1.78
N GLY A 118 -7.05 -10.26 -0.95
CA GLY A 118 -7.32 -8.91 -1.39
C GLY A 118 -8.73 -8.61 -1.91
N CYS A 119 -9.67 -9.57 -1.89
CA CYS A 119 -11.05 -9.31 -2.31
C CYS A 119 -11.75 -8.31 -1.39
N SER A 120 -12.67 -7.51 -1.94
CA SER A 120 -13.58 -6.73 -1.12
C SER A 120 -14.59 -7.64 -0.41
N TYR A 121 -14.82 -7.37 0.86
CA TYR A 121 -15.86 -8.05 1.65
C TYR A 121 -17.06 -7.11 1.87
N ALA A 122 -18.17 -7.66 2.31
CA ALA A 122 -19.40 -6.94 2.60
C ALA A 122 -19.90 -7.25 4.01
N PHE A 123 -20.69 -6.34 4.57
CA PHE A 123 -21.39 -6.56 5.82
C PHE A 123 -22.74 -7.25 5.54
N ASP A 124 -23.01 -8.32 6.25
CA ASP A 124 -24.28 -9.06 6.22
C ASP A 124 -25.11 -8.64 7.45
N ASP A 125 -26.12 -7.80 7.22
CA ASP A 125 -26.99 -7.29 8.28
C ASP A 125 -27.77 -8.41 8.99
N GLY A 126 -28.12 -9.49 8.27
CA GLY A 126 -28.86 -10.62 8.83
C GLY A 126 -28.02 -11.46 9.79
N LYS A 127 -26.73 -11.53 9.53
CA LYS A 127 -25.78 -12.29 10.35
C LYS A 127 -24.97 -11.42 11.30
N GLN A 128 -25.01 -10.11 11.15
CA GLN A 128 -24.24 -9.14 11.95
C GLN A 128 -22.73 -9.36 11.89
N HIS A 129 -22.22 -9.75 10.72
CA HIS A 129 -20.78 -9.95 10.50
C HIS A 129 -20.38 -9.70 9.05
N PHE A 130 -19.08 -9.62 8.78
CA PHE A 130 -18.54 -9.43 7.43
C PHE A 130 -18.35 -10.75 6.72
N VAL A 131 -18.65 -10.77 5.42
CA VAL A 131 -18.48 -11.94 4.55
C VAL A 131 -17.68 -11.55 3.32
N CYS A 132 -16.63 -12.31 3.04
CA CYS A 132 -15.85 -12.19 1.81
C CYS A 132 -16.42 -13.17 0.75
N PRO A 133 -16.96 -12.66 -0.37
CA PRO A 133 -17.66 -13.51 -1.34
C PRO A 133 -16.72 -14.41 -2.15
N CYS A 134 -15.41 -14.09 -2.21
CA CYS A 134 -14.49 -14.85 -3.06
C CYS A 134 -14.27 -16.28 -2.54
N HIS A 135 -14.01 -16.45 -1.25
CA HIS A 135 -13.66 -17.75 -0.67
C HIS A 135 -14.35 -18.02 0.67
N GLY A 136 -15.34 -17.20 1.04
CA GLY A 136 -16.17 -17.45 2.23
C GLY A 136 -15.51 -17.14 3.57
N SER A 137 -14.48 -16.30 3.62
CA SER A 137 -13.98 -15.82 4.92
C SER A 137 -15.03 -14.96 5.60
N GLU A 138 -15.24 -15.17 6.90
CA GLU A 138 -16.18 -14.42 7.72
C GLU A 138 -15.45 -13.75 8.89
N PHE A 139 -15.87 -12.51 9.22
CA PHE A 139 -15.23 -11.71 10.26
C PHE A 139 -16.29 -11.06 11.15
N ALA A 140 -16.04 -11.03 12.45
CA ALA A 140 -16.89 -10.33 13.40
C ALA A 140 -16.81 -8.81 13.24
N LEU A 141 -17.70 -8.08 13.90
CA LEU A 141 -17.72 -6.60 13.91
C LEU A 141 -16.43 -5.99 14.47
N ASP A 142 -15.71 -6.70 15.33
CA ASP A 142 -14.41 -6.28 15.85
C ASP A 142 -13.24 -6.63 14.90
N GLY A 143 -13.52 -7.23 13.74
CA GLY A 143 -12.56 -7.59 12.71
C GLY A 143 -11.90 -8.95 12.89
N ARG A 144 -12.12 -9.69 13.99
CA ARG A 144 -11.54 -11.02 14.18
C ARG A 144 -12.13 -12.05 13.21
N VAL A 145 -11.33 -13.02 12.82
CA VAL A 145 -11.77 -14.12 11.95
C VAL A 145 -12.77 -15.00 12.68
N LEU A 146 -13.91 -15.24 12.06
CA LEU A 146 -14.93 -16.21 12.51
C LEU A 146 -14.80 -17.53 11.74
N HIS A 147 -14.59 -17.42 10.40
CA HIS A 147 -14.42 -18.53 9.50
C HIS A 147 -13.37 -18.21 8.45
N GLY A 148 -12.46 -19.18 8.18
CA GLY A 148 -11.39 -19.03 7.16
C GLY A 148 -11.87 -19.24 5.74
N PRO A 149 -11.01 -18.99 4.70
CA PRO A 149 -9.55 -19.24 4.71
C PRO A 149 -8.66 -18.10 5.17
N ALA A 150 -9.16 -16.90 5.47
CA ALA A 150 -8.34 -15.86 6.06
C ALA A 150 -7.75 -16.31 7.41
N THR A 151 -6.47 -16.07 7.62
CA THR A 151 -5.73 -16.42 8.85
C THR A 151 -5.45 -15.23 9.75
N SER A 152 -5.74 -14.02 9.25
CA SER A 152 -5.50 -12.75 9.95
C SER A 152 -6.79 -11.96 10.09
N PRO A 153 -6.95 -11.13 11.13
CA PRO A 153 -8.09 -10.24 11.27
C PRO A 153 -8.11 -9.16 10.19
N LEU A 154 -9.23 -8.45 10.07
CA LEU A 154 -9.36 -7.29 9.20
C LEU A 154 -8.35 -6.21 9.58
N SER A 155 -7.80 -5.53 8.58
CA SER A 155 -6.83 -4.46 8.78
C SER A 155 -7.51 -3.22 9.37
N HIS A 156 -7.09 -2.81 10.56
CA HIS A 156 -7.55 -1.59 11.20
C HIS A 156 -7.02 -0.35 10.51
N LEU A 157 -7.89 0.65 10.38
CA LEU A 157 -7.54 2.00 9.94
C LEU A 157 -7.53 2.94 11.14
N THR A 158 -6.53 3.81 11.20
CA THR A 158 -6.55 4.94 12.14
C THR A 158 -7.54 5.98 11.61
N TRP A 159 -8.45 6.45 12.45
CA TRP A 159 -9.47 7.40 12.04
C TRP A 159 -9.76 8.44 13.12
N GLN A 160 -10.32 9.58 12.73
CA GLN A 160 -10.77 10.65 13.59
C GLN A 160 -12.09 11.22 13.03
N THR A 161 -12.93 11.80 13.88
CA THR A 161 -14.08 12.56 13.41
C THR A 161 -13.62 13.77 12.60
N GLY A 162 -14.20 13.93 11.41
CA GLY A 162 -13.99 15.12 10.58
C GLY A 162 -14.76 16.34 11.12
N PRO A 163 -14.65 17.48 10.45
CA PRO A 163 -15.37 18.71 10.84
C PRO A 163 -16.87 18.64 10.60
N GLY A 164 -17.32 17.78 9.68
CA GLY A 164 -18.75 17.54 9.41
C GLY A 164 -19.33 16.42 10.26
N THR A 165 -20.64 16.40 10.41
CA THR A 165 -21.34 15.39 11.22
C THR A 165 -21.24 13.97 10.66
N ASN A 166 -21.06 13.86 9.34
CA ASN A 166 -20.95 12.61 8.59
C ASN A 166 -19.58 12.47 7.89
N GLU A 167 -18.55 13.10 8.43
CA GLU A 167 -17.20 13.01 7.88
C GLU A 167 -16.24 12.36 8.87
N ILE A 168 -15.34 11.55 8.36
CA ILE A 168 -14.21 11.02 9.12
C ILE A 168 -12.91 11.25 8.34
N ASP A 169 -11.84 11.55 9.06
CA ASP A 169 -10.49 11.58 8.53
C ASP A 169 -9.84 10.21 8.81
N VAL A 170 -9.46 9.50 7.77
CA VAL A 170 -8.89 8.16 7.86
C VAL A 170 -7.42 8.22 7.46
N GLU A 171 -6.56 7.56 8.24
CA GLU A 171 -5.13 7.39 7.94
C GLU A 171 -4.87 5.95 7.50
N GLY A 172 -3.94 5.78 6.54
CA GLY A 172 -3.45 4.45 6.18
C GLY A 172 -4.35 3.66 5.22
N LEU A 173 -5.20 4.34 4.44
CA LEU A 173 -5.76 3.75 3.22
C LEU A 173 -4.63 3.53 2.20
N THR A 174 -3.63 2.74 2.59
CA THR A 174 -2.64 2.25 1.66
C THR A 174 -3.17 0.96 1.07
N VAL A 175 -3.31 0.95 -0.24
CA VAL A 175 -3.59 -0.25 -1.02
C VAL A 175 -2.44 -1.22 -0.81
N GLY A 176 -2.76 -2.36 -0.22
CA GLY A 176 -2.00 -3.59 -0.25
C GLY A 176 -0.54 -3.56 0.16
N ASN A 177 -0.24 -4.26 1.24
CA ASN A 177 0.98 -5.07 1.27
C ASN A 177 0.73 -6.34 0.48
#